data_5eb68647e8b063f43ea24e51e7ac7e62
#
_entry.id   5eb68647e8b063f43ea24e51e7ac7e62
#
_cell.length_a   1.000
_cell.length_b   1.000
_cell.length_c   1.000
_cell.angle_alpha   90.00
_cell.angle_beta   90.00
_cell.angle_gamma   90.00
#
_symmetry.space_group_name_H-M   'P 1'
#
loop_
_entity.id
_entity.type
_entity.pdbx_description
1 polymer ?
#
loop_
_entity_poly.entity_id
_entity_poly.type
_entity_poly.pdbx_seq_one_letter_code
_entity_poly.pdbx_strand_id
1 'polypeptide(L)'
;MKTWKHLNLEQRKIISSGIAHNDKLIDIAERLELDPRGISKEVRRNRIPIGYPDGTISICSKLNRWPLVCTKCKFRYSSNCKHVKLKYDAKTAQRKADANLINSRRGIDLDDKEFNELDSIIKQGTDENKSIYQIKIENKDKINKSITTLYRYINNGYLTTKRIDLPYAVKYKKRKHNKKYDYSNNEIDRTGHTYLDYLSFIHNHPRVNVWQLDFLGAIKTDSKNILSFILPDVHFTMLDIITNPNSNKVINFFDDLESKIGTNNFIELIPVILTDRDPCFTDIEGICFSKITGEERCKLFFCDPYVSNQKPNVENINKQIRKFFPKGKSIDNLTKKDVLDKNLTLLNTPIKSLDGNTPRDAFNVVYGEDLFYKIFDVVNGERKWVHFNHWQHNY
;
A
#
# COMPACT_ATOMS: atom_id res chain seq x y z
N MET A 1 10.12 17.25 34.38
CA MET A 1 9.52 18.24 33.44
C MET A 1 8.01 18.03 33.37
N LYS A 2 7.19 19.01 33.77
CA LYS A 2 5.72 18.91 33.62
C LYS A 2 5.40 19.02 32.12
N THR A 3 4.98 17.92 31.49
CA THR A 3 4.50 17.92 30.12
C THR A 3 3.18 18.69 30.04
N TRP A 4 3.16 19.78 29.30
CA TRP A 4 1.96 20.56 29.02
C TRP A 4 1.04 19.73 28.11
N LYS A 5 0.02 19.10 28.69
CA LYS A 5 -1.01 18.41 27.93
C LYS A 5 -2.08 19.41 27.50
N HIS A 6 -2.44 19.40 26.22
CA HIS A 6 -3.59 20.17 25.72
C HIS A 6 -4.89 19.63 26.34
N LEU A 7 -5.83 20.54 26.66
CA LEU A 7 -7.14 20.14 27.14
C LEU A 7 -7.88 19.29 26.10
N ASN A 8 -8.50 18.20 26.55
CA ASN A 8 -9.39 17.37 25.73
C ASN A 8 -10.84 17.83 25.83
N LEU A 9 -11.74 17.23 25.04
CA LEU A 9 -13.16 17.59 25.02
C LEU A 9 -13.84 17.38 26.37
N GLU A 10 -13.54 16.33 27.11
CA GLU A 10 -14.16 16.02 28.40
C GLU A 10 -13.78 17.08 29.46
N GLN A 11 -12.51 17.46 29.49
CA GLN A 11 -12.05 18.55 30.36
C GLN A 11 -12.74 19.88 30.00
N ARG A 12 -12.94 20.19 28.72
CA ARG A 12 -13.68 21.36 28.27
C ARG A 12 -15.18 21.29 28.63
N LYS A 13 -15.79 20.09 28.62
CA LYS A 13 -17.17 19.91 29.10
C LYS A 13 -17.28 20.19 30.59
N ILE A 14 -16.32 19.72 31.42
CA ILE A 14 -16.27 20.01 32.85
C ILE A 14 -16.17 21.53 33.11
N ILE A 15 -15.29 22.24 32.36
CA ILE A 15 -15.20 23.71 32.44
C ILE A 15 -16.53 24.35 32.06
N SER A 16 -17.15 23.92 30.98
CA SER A 16 -18.44 24.48 30.51
C SER A 16 -19.58 24.26 31.52
N SER A 17 -19.65 23.06 32.11
CA SER A 17 -20.60 22.70 33.15
C SER A 17 -20.37 23.51 34.42
N GLY A 18 -19.14 23.62 34.91
CA GLY A 18 -18.80 24.42 36.08
C GLY A 18 -19.14 25.89 35.90
N ILE A 19 -18.93 26.46 34.71
CA ILE A 19 -19.37 27.83 34.38
C ILE A 19 -20.89 27.94 34.42
N ALA A 20 -21.63 26.95 33.91
CA ALA A 20 -23.09 26.94 33.92
C ALA A 20 -23.67 26.89 35.37
N HIS A 21 -23.01 26.08 36.24
CA HIS A 21 -23.40 25.97 37.67
C HIS A 21 -22.86 27.08 38.56
N ASN A 22 -22.14 28.04 37.98
CA ASN A 22 -21.51 29.15 38.70
C ASN A 22 -20.42 28.78 39.71
N ASP A 23 -19.70 27.66 39.44
CA ASP A 23 -18.61 27.20 40.27
C ASP A 23 -17.46 28.24 40.30
N LYS A 24 -16.71 28.25 41.40
CA LYS A 24 -15.51 29.10 41.47
C LYS A 24 -14.44 28.52 40.56
N LEU A 25 -13.57 29.38 40.07
CA LEU A 25 -12.44 28.97 39.20
C LEU A 25 -11.55 27.91 39.86
N ILE A 26 -11.34 28.03 41.19
CA ILE A 26 -10.51 27.11 41.97
C ILE A 26 -11.13 25.71 42.00
N ASP A 27 -12.45 25.63 42.27
CA ASP A 27 -13.16 24.35 42.37
C ASP A 27 -13.13 23.57 41.04
N ILE A 28 -13.18 24.26 39.90
CA ILE A 28 -13.02 23.65 38.56
C ILE A 28 -11.60 23.21 38.35
N ALA A 29 -10.62 23.99 38.79
CA ALA A 29 -9.20 23.69 38.65
C ALA A 29 -8.80 22.44 39.46
N GLU A 30 -9.33 22.32 40.70
CA GLU A 30 -9.11 21.15 41.54
C GLU A 30 -9.67 19.87 40.90
N ARG A 31 -10.93 19.93 40.38
CA ARG A 31 -11.56 18.80 39.70
C ARG A 31 -10.77 18.33 38.45
N LEU A 32 -10.05 19.21 37.81
CA LEU A 32 -9.26 18.91 36.60
C LEU A 32 -7.78 18.69 36.90
N GLU A 33 -7.34 18.90 38.16
CA GLU A 33 -5.93 18.87 38.56
C GLU A 33 -5.06 19.83 37.72
N LEU A 34 -5.60 21.00 37.39
CA LEU A 34 -4.99 21.99 36.52
C LEU A 34 -4.77 23.33 37.23
N ASP A 35 -3.86 24.13 36.70
CA ASP A 35 -3.65 25.50 37.17
C ASP A 35 -4.89 26.39 36.83
N PRO A 36 -5.50 27.11 37.82
CA PRO A 36 -6.60 28.02 37.60
C PRO A 36 -6.32 29.07 36.52
N ARG A 37 -5.09 29.54 36.41
CA ARG A 37 -4.67 30.48 35.35
C ARG A 37 -4.80 29.87 33.95
N GLY A 38 -4.52 28.54 33.81
CA GLY A 38 -4.70 27.79 32.57
C GLY A 38 -6.14 27.78 32.11
N ILE A 39 -7.09 27.48 33.04
CA ILE A 39 -8.53 27.44 32.76
C ILE A 39 -9.03 28.84 32.40
N SER A 40 -8.61 29.87 33.14
CA SER A 40 -8.95 31.26 32.83
C SER A 40 -8.51 31.67 31.43
N LYS A 41 -7.27 31.28 31.01
CA LYS A 41 -6.77 31.54 29.67
C LYS A 41 -7.56 30.77 28.62
N GLU A 42 -7.91 29.51 28.88
CA GLU A 42 -8.72 28.67 27.98
C GLU A 42 -10.07 29.32 27.69
N VAL A 43 -10.80 29.71 28.74
CA VAL A 43 -12.13 30.37 28.62
C VAL A 43 -11.98 31.70 27.88
N ARG A 44 -10.99 32.51 28.21
CA ARG A 44 -10.77 33.80 27.56
C ARG A 44 -10.48 33.69 26.07
N ARG A 45 -9.68 32.69 25.67
CA ARG A 45 -9.30 32.45 24.26
C ARG A 45 -10.44 31.89 23.43
N ASN A 46 -11.33 31.09 24.04
CA ASN A 46 -12.33 30.31 23.34
C ASN A 46 -13.78 30.76 23.59
N ARG A 47 -13.99 31.91 24.31
CA ARG A 47 -15.31 32.51 24.40
C ARG A 47 -15.79 33.00 23.04
N ILE A 48 -17.07 32.86 22.77
CA ILE A 48 -17.74 33.19 21.50
C ILE A 48 -18.91 34.13 21.74
N PRO A 49 -19.24 35.01 20.77
CA PRO A 49 -20.39 35.91 20.90
C PRO A 49 -21.70 35.10 20.89
N ILE A 50 -22.70 35.64 21.60
CA ILE A 50 -24.08 35.20 21.59
C ILE A 50 -24.87 36.18 20.73
N GLY A 51 -25.44 35.72 19.61
CA GLY A 51 -26.17 36.58 18.68
C GLY A 51 -25.24 37.46 17.84
N TYR A 52 -25.83 38.24 16.95
CA TYR A 52 -25.11 39.20 16.12
C TYR A 52 -24.91 40.49 16.92
N PRO A 53 -23.70 41.02 17.00
CA PRO A 53 -23.51 42.31 17.69
C PRO A 53 -24.09 43.44 16.82
N ASP A 54 -25.09 44.13 17.37
CA ASP A 54 -25.53 45.41 16.80
C ASP A 54 -24.42 46.45 16.98
N GLY A 55 -23.62 46.66 15.96
CA GLY A 55 -22.76 47.83 15.73
C GLY A 55 -21.77 48.29 16.82
N THR A 56 -21.82 47.79 18.04
CA THR A 56 -20.95 48.21 19.15
C THR A 56 -20.00 47.09 19.56
N ILE A 57 -18.71 47.24 19.24
CA ILE A 57 -17.63 46.27 19.46
C ILE A 57 -17.03 46.34 20.88
N SER A 58 -17.70 46.95 21.87
CA SER A 58 -17.13 47.05 23.19
C SER A 58 -17.39 45.81 24.06
N ILE A 59 -16.31 45.32 24.70
CA ILE A 59 -16.38 44.22 25.65
C ILE A 59 -16.73 44.80 27.05
N CYS A 60 -17.73 44.23 27.70
CA CYS A 60 -18.13 44.65 29.05
C CYS A 60 -16.98 44.43 30.06
N SER A 61 -16.67 45.45 30.89
CA SER A 61 -15.61 45.40 31.91
C SER A 61 -15.80 44.24 32.92
N LYS A 62 -17.05 43.82 33.18
CA LYS A 62 -17.38 42.67 34.05
C LYS A 62 -16.78 41.36 33.51
N LEU A 63 -16.54 41.23 32.20
CA LEU A 63 -15.96 40.07 31.57
C LEU A 63 -14.41 39.96 31.71
N ASN A 64 -13.81 40.89 32.46
CA ASN A 64 -12.41 40.78 32.86
C ASN A 64 -12.21 39.91 34.11
N ARG A 65 -13.31 39.60 34.83
CA ARG A 65 -13.33 38.74 36.02
C ARG A 65 -14.05 37.43 35.70
N TRP A 66 -13.75 36.39 36.49
CA TRP A 66 -14.44 35.10 36.39
C TRP A 66 -15.96 35.26 36.50
N PRO A 67 -16.77 34.60 35.69
CA PRO A 67 -16.45 33.51 34.74
C PRO A 67 -16.00 33.95 33.32
N LEU A 68 -15.67 35.21 33.08
CA LEU A 68 -15.17 35.76 31.81
C LEU A 68 -16.19 35.71 30.64
N VAL A 69 -17.41 35.29 30.93
CA VAL A 69 -18.58 35.13 30.02
C VAL A 69 -19.84 35.64 30.71
N CYS A 70 -20.91 35.85 29.95
CA CYS A 70 -22.14 36.48 30.44
C CYS A 70 -23.07 35.53 31.22
N THR A 71 -22.61 34.38 31.72
CA THR A 71 -23.46 33.37 32.38
C THR A 71 -24.14 33.90 33.60
N LYS A 72 -23.45 34.66 34.48
CA LYS A 72 -23.99 35.27 35.70
C LYS A 72 -24.62 36.64 35.50
N CYS A 73 -24.66 37.15 34.29
CA CYS A 73 -25.14 38.50 34.06
C CYS A 73 -26.67 38.53 33.96
N LYS A 74 -27.32 39.29 34.86
CA LYS A 74 -28.78 39.50 34.81
C LYS A 74 -29.29 40.16 33.53
N PHE A 75 -28.40 40.82 32.77
CA PHE A 75 -28.71 41.42 31.48
C PHE A 75 -28.35 40.49 30.30
N ARG A 76 -28.05 39.22 30.55
CA ARG A 76 -27.68 38.26 29.50
C ARG A 76 -28.70 38.16 28.36
N TYR A 77 -29.96 38.18 28.69
CA TYR A 77 -31.06 38.07 27.73
C TYR A 77 -31.78 39.41 27.48
N SER A 78 -31.33 40.50 28.12
CA SER A 78 -31.96 41.81 27.98
C SER A 78 -31.43 42.58 26.77
N SER A 79 -32.30 43.26 26.04
CA SER A 79 -31.96 44.23 24.99
C SER A 79 -31.19 45.45 25.50
N ASN A 80 -31.28 45.73 26.80
CA ASN A 80 -30.63 46.90 27.41
C ASN A 80 -29.11 46.79 27.53
N CYS A 81 -28.54 45.62 27.30
CA CYS A 81 -27.09 45.46 27.29
C CYS A 81 -26.51 45.80 25.91
N LYS A 82 -25.78 46.92 25.84
CA LYS A 82 -25.13 47.41 24.61
C LYS A 82 -23.77 46.74 24.30
N HIS A 83 -23.31 45.83 25.15
CA HIS A 83 -22.00 45.13 24.95
C HIS A 83 -22.16 43.82 24.27
N VAL A 84 -21.11 43.36 23.60
CA VAL A 84 -21.03 42.00 23.02
C VAL A 84 -21.19 40.97 24.15
N LYS A 85 -22.20 40.14 24.04
CA LYS A 85 -22.45 39.05 24.97
C LYS A 85 -21.62 37.83 24.59
N LEU A 86 -20.93 37.23 25.57
CA LEU A 86 -20.00 36.11 25.34
C LEU A 86 -20.45 34.88 26.13
N LYS A 87 -20.28 33.71 25.51
CA LYS A 87 -20.43 32.38 26.14
C LYS A 87 -19.19 31.52 25.90
N TYR A 88 -19.04 30.50 26.73
CA TYR A 88 -18.08 29.43 26.50
C TYR A 88 -18.81 28.15 26.08
N ASP A 89 -18.36 27.50 25.00
CA ASP A 89 -18.92 26.26 24.52
C ASP A 89 -17.79 25.25 24.27
N ALA A 90 -17.86 24.10 24.95
CA ALA A 90 -16.81 23.09 24.95
C ALA A 90 -16.53 22.50 23.56
N LYS A 91 -17.61 22.26 22.77
CA LYS A 91 -17.44 21.67 21.41
C LYS A 91 -16.81 22.67 20.46
N THR A 92 -17.20 23.95 20.55
CA THR A 92 -16.60 25.00 19.71
C THR A 92 -15.15 25.26 20.09
N ALA A 93 -14.82 25.25 21.39
CA ALA A 93 -13.47 25.40 21.89
C ALA A 93 -12.58 24.22 21.42
N GLN A 94 -13.11 23.00 21.43
CA GLN A 94 -12.41 21.84 20.92
C GLN A 94 -12.13 21.97 19.42
N ARG A 95 -13.17 22.27 18.61
CA ARG A 95 -12.99 22.46 17.16
C ARG A 95 -11.94 23.53 16.82
N LYS A 96 -11.92 24.63 17.58
CA LYS A 96 -10.91 25.68 17.41
C LYS A 96 -9.51 25.20 17.78
N ALA A 97 -9.38 24.42 18.85
CA ALA A 97 -8.11 23.83 19.25
C ALA A 97 -7.58 22.84 18.19
N ASP A 98 -8.46 21.96 17.67
CA ASP A 98 -8.14 21.00 16.62
C ASP A 98 -7.73 21.72 15.31
N ALA A 99 -8.46 22.79 14.94
CA ALA A 99 -8.12 23.60 13.78
C ALA A 99 -6.76 24.30 13.95
N ASN A 100 -6.46 24.83 15.12
CA ASN A 100 -5.16 25.45 15.41
C ASN A 100 -4.03 24.41 15.35
N LEU A 101 -4.26 23.19 15.87
CA LEU A 101 -3.28 22.10 15.79
C LEU A 101 -3.02 21.68 14.35
N ILE A 102 -4.08 21.57 13.53
CA ILE A 102 -3.96 21.26 12.10
C ILE A 102 -3.23 22.40 11.38
N ASN A 103 -3.58 23.65 11.65
CA ASN A 103 -2.97 24.81 11.01
C ASN A 103 -1.48 24.98 11.37
N SER A 104 -1.11 24.71 12.62
CA SER A 104 0.29 24.77 13.07
C SER A 104 1.18 23.70 12.41
N ARG A 105 0.58 22.65 11.86
CA ARG A 105 1.24 21.57 11.13
C ARG A 105 1.17 21.75 9.60
N ARG A 106 0.59 22.82 9.11
CA ARG A 106 0.59 23.17 7.69
C ARG A 106 1.97 23.68 7.28
N GLY A 107 2.35 23.33 6.05
CA GLY A 107 3.64 23.73 5.51
C GLY A 107 4.66 22.59 5.56
N ILE A 108 5.87 22.94 5.23
CA ILE A 108 7.04 22.06 5.14
C ILE A 108 7.94 22.39 6.32
N ASP A 109 8.29 21.35 7.07
CA ASP A 109 9.24 21.44 8.19
C ASP A 109 10.63 20.98 7.68
N LEU A 110 11.18 21.75 6.75
CA LEU A 110 12.49 21.58 6.11
C LEU A 110 13.04 22.96 5.76
N ASP A 111 14.34 23.11 5.78
CA ASP A 111 14.98 24.27 5.18
C ASP A 111 15.02 24.18 3.64
N ASP A 112 15.39 25.27 2.96
CA ASP A 112 15.36 25.33 1.50
C ASP A 112 16.30 24.31 0.83
N LYS A 113 17.42 24.00 1.46
CA LYS A 113 18.40 23.03 0.95
C LYS A 113 17.87 21.60 1.09
N GLU A 114 17.41 21.24 2.29
CA GLU A 114 16.78 19.93 2.55
C GLU A 114 15.56 19.71 1.68
N PHE A 115 14.78 20.78 1.47
CA PHE A 115 13.60 20.71 0.60
C PHE A 115 13.96 20.43 -0.86
N ASN A 116 14.94 21.16 -1.41
CA ASN A 116 15.36 20.98 -2.80
C ASN A 116 15.99 19.58 -3.02
N GLU A 117 16.75 19.08 -2.04
CA GLU A 117 17.29 17.72 -2.10
C GLU A 117 16.17 16.66 -2.09
N LEU A 118 15.22 16.81 -1.16
CA LEU A 118 14.05 15.92 -1.08
C LEU A 118 13.24 15.93 -2.37
N ASP A 119 12.95 17.13 -2.92
CA ASP A 119 12.16 17.26 -4.15
C ASP A 119 12.86 16.60 -5.34
N SER A 120 14.18 16.81 -5.47
CA SER A 120 14.99 16.16 -6.51
C SER A 120 14.95 14.64 -6.42
N ILE A 121 15.13 14.06 -5.21
CA ILE A 121 15.11 12.60 -5.01
C ILE A 121 13.73 12.04 -5.34
N ILE A 122 12.66 12.69 -4.87
CA ILE A 122 11.29 12.25 -5.13
C ILE A 122 10.97 12.34 -6.62
N LYS A 123 11.36 13.43 -7.30
CA LYS A 123 11.14 13.62 -8.72
C LYS A 123 11.86 12.55 -9.54
N GLN A 124 13.15 12.35 -9.30
CA GLN A 124 13.93 11.32 -9.98
C GLN A 124 13.30 9.93 -9.80
N GLY A 125 12.97 9.54 -8.57
CA GLY A 125 12.39 8.23 -8.31
C GLY A 125 11.00 8.06 -8.95
N THR A 126 10.18 9.11 -9.02
CA THR A 126 8.87 9.04 -9.69
C THR A 126 9.01 8.97 -11.21
N ASP A 127 9.99 9.64 -11.81
CA ASP A 127 10.29 9.53 -13.24
C ASP A 127 10.77 8.11 -13.60
N GLU A 128 11.41 7.41 -12.67
CA GLU A 128 11.76 5.98 -12.78
C GLU A 128 10.58 5.03 -12.45
N ASN A 129 9.35 5.53 -12.34
CA ASN A 129 8.14 4.78 -11.96
C ASN A 129 8.22 4.06 -10.61
N LYS A 130 9.07 4.53 -9.70
CA LYS A 130 9.18 4.01 -8.33
C LYS A 130 8.03 4.50 -7.44
N SER A 131 7.60 3.66 -6.51
CA SER A 131 6.65 4.09 -5.47
C SER A 131 7.34 4.95 -4.41
N ILE A 132 6.60 5.83 -3.74
CA ILE A 132 7.13 6.65 -2.63
C ILE A 132 7.75 5.77 -1.53
N TYR A 133 7.20 4.57 -1.29
CA TYR A 133 7.77 3.61 -0.37
C TYR A 133 9.16 3.16 -0.79
N GLN A 134 9.31 2.76 -2.05
CA GLN A 134 10.58 2.32 -2.64
C GLN A 134 11.62 3.44 -2.61
N ILE A 135 11.26 4.65 -3.05
CA ILE A 135 12.13 5.82 -3.02
C ILE A 135 12.66 6.09 -1.60
N LYS A 136 11.77 6.01 -0.60
CA LYS A 136 12.16 6.21 0.80
C LYS A 136 13.10 5.11 1.30
N ILE A 137 12.86 3.84 0.96
CA ILE A 137 13.72 2.73 1.40
C ILE A 137 15.12 2.83 0.77
N GLU A 138 15.19 3.16 -0.52
CA GLU A 138 16.45 3.33 -1.24
C GLU A 138 17.27 4.56 -0.76
N ASN A 139 16.60 5.54 -0.14
CA ASN A 139 17.21 6.79 0.34
C ASN A 139 16.95 7.01 1.84
N LYS A 140 17.04 5.96 2.65
CA LYS A 140 16.77 6.03 4.11
C LYS A 140 17.60 7.10 4.82
N ASP A 141 18.86 7.27 4.44
CA ASP A 141 19.78 8.20 5.07
C ASP A 141 19.48 9.68 4.72
N LYS A 142 18.84 9.91 3.58
CA LYS A 142 18.51 11.26 3.06
C LYS A 142 17.08 11.67 3.35
N ILE A 143 16.14 10.71 3.38
CA ILE A 143 14.70 10.98 3.58
C ILE A 143 14.30 10.65 5.03
N ASN A 144 14.31 11.66 5.89
CA ASN A 144 13.91 11.52 7.30
C ASN A 144 12.38 11.69 7.52
N LYS A 145 11.61 12.01 6.49
CA LYS A 145 10.16 12.20 6.61
C LYS A 145 9.38 10.89 6.47
N SER A 146 8.23 10.79 7.16
CA SER A 146 7.35 9.63 7.05
C SER A 146 6.71 9.56 5.65
N ILE A 147 6.34 8.36 5.20
CA ILE A 147 5.64 8.15 3.92
C ILE A 147 4.35 8.97 3.86
N THR A 148 3.60 9.04 4.96
CA THR A 148 2.39 9.86 5.08
C THR A 148 2.69 11.34 4.87
N THR A 149 3.81 11.83 5.40
CA THR A 149 4.26 13.21 5.22
C THR A 149 4.63 13.48 3.76
N LEU A 150 5.33 12.56 3.09
CA LEU A 150 5.68 12.69 1.67
C LEU A 150 4.44 12.76 0.79
N TYR A 151 3.46 11.87 0.99
CA TYR A 151 2.17 11.97 0.28
C TYR A 151 1.43 13.27 0.57
N ARG A 152 1.49 13.78 1.80
CA ARG A 152 0.91 15.08 2.15
C ARG A 152 1.58 16.22 1.37
N TYR A 153 2.90 16.21 1.24
CA TYR A 153 3.64 17.22 0.46
C TYR A 153 3.25 17.17 -1.02
N ILE A 154 3.16 15.99 -1.62
CA ILE A 154 2.72 15.79 -3.00
C ILE A 154 1.26 16.26 -3.19
N ASN A 155 0.34 15.84 -2.31
CA ASN A 155 -1.08 16.18 -2.41
C ASN A 155 -1.36 17.67 -2.23
N ASN A 156 -0.53 18.36 -1.44
CA ASN A 156 -0.65 19.80 -1.22
C ASN A 156 0.10 20.62 -2.30
N GLY A 157 0.75 19.97 -3.25
CA GLY A 157 1.48 20.64 -4.33
C GLY A 157 2.76 21.35 -3.90
N TYR A 158 3.35 20.93 -2.78
CA TYR A 158 4.62 21.51 -2.32
C TYR A 158 5.81 21.02 -3.16
N LEU A 159 5.78 19.76 -3.62
CA LEU A 159 6.82 19.16 -4.44
C LEU A 159 6.52 19.37 -5.94
N THR A 160 7.55 19.28 -6.78
CA THR A 160 7.39 19.30 -8.25
C THR A 160 6.63 18.07 -8.75
N THR A 161 6.83 16.91 -8.11
CA THR A 161 6.06 15.70 -8.34
C THR A 161 4.60 15.90 -7.99
N LYS A 162 3.70 15.64 -8.93
CA LYS A 162 2.25 15.73 -8.76
C LYS A 162 1.66 14.35 -8.49
N ARG A 163 0.44 14.34 -7.95
CA ARG A 163 -0.26 13.08 -7.67
C ARG A 163 -0.44 12.20 -8.92
N ILE A 164 -0.58 12.80 -10.11
CA ILE A 164 -0.76 12.08 -11.37
C ILE A 164 0.51 11.34 -11.80
N ASP A 165 1.68 11.79 -11.35
CA ASP A 165 2.98 11.20 -11.68
C ASP A 165 3.24 9.92 -10.87
N LEU A 166 2.42 9.65 -9.84
CA LEU A 166 2.58 8.50 -8.98
C LEU A 166 2.04 7.23 -9.63
N PRO A 167 2.71 6.07 -9.47
CA PRO A 167 2.18 4.78 -9.89
C PRO A 167 0.80 4.53 -9.28
N TYR A 168 -0.18 4.12 -10.10
CA TYR A 168 -1.59 3.87 -9.70
C TYR A 168 -2.41 5.09 -9.23
N ALA A 169 -1.97 6.30 -9.51
CA ALA A 169 -2.72 7.50 -9.14
C ALA A 169 -4.11 7.56 -9.81
N VAL A 170 -4.22 7.03 -11.03
CA VAL A 170 -5.46 6.99 -11.80
C VAL A 170 -6.05 5.59 -11.78
N LYS A 171 -7.24 5.44 -11.19
CA LYS A 171 -8.03 4.21 -11.24
C LYS A 171 -9.20 4.40 -12.19
N TYR A 172 -9.18 3.71 -13.32
CA TYR A 172 -10.33 3.68 -14.21
C TYR A 172 -11.43 2.80 -13.62
N LYS A 173 -12.66 3.33 -13.61
CA LYS A 173 -13.84 2.56 -13.22
C LYS A 173 -14.03 1.42 -14.23
N LYS A 174 -13.95 0.18 -13.79
CA LYS A 174 -14.23 -0.99 -14.68
C LYS A 174 -15.63 -0.84 -15.25
N ARG A 175 -15.77 -0.85 -16.59
CA ARG A 175 -17.08 -0.97 -17.22
C ARG A 175 -17.68 -2.31 -16.80
N LYS A 176 -18.92 -2.31 -16.31
CA LYS A 176 -19.68 -3.53 -16.09
C LYS A 176 -20.02 -4.11 -17.47
N HIS A 177 -19.31 -5.13 -17.91
CA HIS A 177 -19.72 -5.96 -19.04
C HIS A 177 -20.49 -7.13 -18.46
N ASN A 178 -21.74 -7.30 -18.89
CA ASN A 178 -22.45 -8.55 -18.70
C ASN A 178 -21.76 -9.59 -19.59
N LYS A 179 -20.88 -10.37 -19.01
CA LYS A 179 -20.29 -11.51 -19.73
C LYS A 179 -21.37 -12.58 -19.85
N LYS A 180 -21.80 -12.89 -21.08
CA LYS A 180 -22.36 -14.19 -21.37
C LYS A 180 -21.25 -15.21 -21.24
N TYR A 181 -21.39 -16.11 -20.28
CA TYR A 181 -20.42 -17.19 -20.06
C TYR A 181 -20.77 -18.32 -21.06
N ASP A 182 -19.82 -18.57 -21.95
CA ASP A 182 -19.90 -19.72 -22.84
C ASP A 182 -19.25 -20.90 -22.11
N TYR A 183 -20.05 -21.84 -21.70
CA TYR A 183 -19.56 -23.09 -21.11
C TYR A 183 -19.14 -24.01 -22.27
N SER A 184 -17.96 -23.82 -22.83
CA SER A 184 -17.36 -24.85 -23.69
C SER A 184 -16.95 -26.02 -22.81
N ASN A 185 -17.72 -27.12 -22.93
CA ASN A 185 -17.50 -28.39 -22.27
C ASN A 185 -16.27 -29.11 -22.86
N ASN A 186 -15.05 -28.65 -22.56
CA ASN A 186 -13.90 -29.52 -22.66
C ASN A 186 -13.74 -30.19 -21.30
N GLU A 187 -14.40 -31.31 -21.12
CA GLU A 187 -14.33 -32.19 -19.95
C GLU A 187 -12.93 -32.86 -19.94
N ILE A 188 -11.96 -32.17 -19.39
CA ILE A 188 -10.70 -32.78 -18.99
C ILE A 188 -10.97 -33.41 -17.63
N ASP A 189 -10.61 -34.68 -17.48
CA ASP A 189 -10.65 -35.35 -16.18
C ASP A 189 -9.65 -34.68 -15.23
N ARG A 190 -10.19 -34.06 -14.18
CA ARG A 190 -9.42 -33.42 -13.10
C ARG A 190 -9.63 -34.11 -11.76
N THR A 191 -10.04 -35.36 -11.78
CA THR A 191 -10.20 -36.17 -10.56
C THR A 191 -8.88 -36.22 -9.81
N GLY A 192 -8.89 -35.88 -8.52
CA GLY A 192 -7.67 -35.80 -7.70
C GLY A 192 -6.88 -34.47 -7.84
N HIS A 193 -7.30 -33.55 -8.74
CA HIS A 193 -6.62 -32.29 -9.03
C HIS A 193 -7.55 -31.07 -8.83
N THR A 194 -8.70 -31.25 -8.17
CA THR A 194 -9.65 -30.18 -7.93
C THR A 194 -9.18 -29.24 -6.81
N TYR A 195 -9.85 -28.10 -6.64
CA TYR A 195 -9.57 -27.20 -5.52
C TYR A 195 -9.88 -27.83 -4.15
N LEU A 196 -10.84 -28.75 -4.07
CA LEU A 196 -11.13 -29.52 -2.86
C LEU A 196 -9.98 -30.49 -2.55
N ASP A 197 -9.41 -31.15 -3.55
CA ASP A 197 -8.23 -32.00 -3.39
C ASP A 197 -7.02 -31.19 -2.90
N TYR A 198 -6.85 -29.98 -3.47
CA TYR A 198 -5.84 -29.01 -2.99
C TYR A 198 -6.04 -28.69 -1.52
N LEU A 199 -7.24 -28.34 -1.07
CA LEU A 199 -7.53 -28.01 0.33
C LEU A 199 -7.23 -29.20 1.26
N SER A 200 -7.61 -30.41 0.85
CA SER A 200 -7.33 -31.64 1.57
C SER A 200 -5.83 -31.91 1.66
N PHE A 201 -5.08 -31.67 0.57
CA PHE A 201 -3.64 -31.81 0.54
C PHE A 201 -2.93 -30.82 1.46
N ILE A 202 -3.29 -29.53 1.40
CA ILE A 202 -2.70 -28.48 2.24
C ILE A 202 -3.02 -28.68 3.72
N HIS A 203 -4.22 -29.18 4.04
CA HIS A 203 -4.58 -29.52 5.42
C HIS A 203 -3.60 -30.55 6.03
N ASN A 204 -3.19 -31.51 5.23
CA ASN A 204 -2.24 -32.56 5.65
C ASN A 204 -0.77 -32.10 5.55
N HIS A 205 -0.48 -31.06 4.77
CA HIS A 205 0.87 -30.54 4.52
C HIS A 205 0.91 -29.01 4.70
N PRO A 206 0.69 -28.47 5.91
CA PRO A 206 0.45 -27.02 6.12
C PRO A 206 1.66 -26.10 5.86
N ARG A 207 2.85 -26.67 5.69
CA ARG A 207 4.09 -25.91 5.44
C ARG A 207 4.65 -26.10 4.03
N VAL A 208 3.87 -26.67 3.13
CA VAL A 208 4.32 -26.92 1.77
C VAL A 208 4.28 -25.63 0.94
N ASN A 209 5.27 -25.44 0.10
CA ASN A 209 5.30 -24.32 -0.84
C ASN A 209 4.19 -24.48 -1.88
N VAL A 210 3.40 -23.44 -2.10
CA VAL A 210 2.37 -23.41 -3.12
C VAL A 210 2.71 -22.37 -4.16
N TRP A 211 3.12 -22.82 -5.32
CA TRP A 211 3.36 -21.97 -6.46
C TRP A 211 2.06 -21.74 -7.23
N GLN A 212 1.93 -20.56 -7.79
CA GLN A 212 0.75 -20.19 -8.56
C GLN A 212 1.15 -19.89 -10.00
N LEU A 213 0.49 -20.57 -10.92
CA LEU A 213 0.72 -20.49 -12.37
C LEU A 213 -0.42 -19.74 -13.04
N ASP A 214 -0.08 -18.82 -13.96
CA ASP A 214 -1.08 -18.00 -14.68
C ASP A 214 -0.50 -17.50 -16.01
N PHE A 215 -1.37 -17.14 -16.96
CA PHE A 215 -0.99 -16.42 -18.16
C PHE A 215 -1.44 -14.96 -18.13
N LEU A 216 -0.56 -14.07 -18.49
CA LEU A 216 -0.82 -12.65 -18.60
C LEU A 216 -0.80 -12.20 -20.06
N GLY A 217 -1.93 -12.32 -20.75
CA GLY A 217 -2.11 -11.73 -22.08
C GLY A 217 -2.19 -10.20 -22.04
N ALA A 218 -1.74 -9.51 -23.06
CA ALA A 218 -1.77 -8.05 -23.19
C ALA A 218 -2.90 -7.59 -24.12
N ILE A 219 -2.86 -7.98 -25.39
CA ILE A 219 -3.89 -7.76 -26.41
C ILE A 219 -4.35 -9.11 -26.95
N LYS A 220 -5.62 -9.18 -27.39
CA LYS A 220 -6.19 -10.44 -27.93
C LYS A 220 -5.51 -10.93 -29.22
N THR A 221 -4.91 -10.02 -29.98
CA THR A 221 -4.23 -10.31 -31.24
C THR A 221 -2.77 -10.68 -31.07
N ASP A 222 -2.20 -10.55 -29.87
CA ASP A 222 -0.82 -10.93 -29.62
C ASP A 222 -0.64 -12.44 -29.76
N SER A 223 0.44 -12.83 -30.42
CA SER A 223 0.88 -14.23 -30.51
C SER A 223 1.62 -14.66 -29.23
N LYS A 224 2.06 -13.71 -28.41
CA LYS A 224 2.83 -13.95 -27.19
C LYS A 224 1.99 -13.72 -25.94
N ASN A 225 2.23 -14.57 -24.94
CA ASN A 225 1.71 -14.40 -23.58
C ASN A 225 2.85 -14.51 -22.58
N ILE A 226 2.74 -13.81 -21.46
CA ILE A 226 3.68 -13.94 -20.35
C ILE A 226 3.19 -15.05 -19.44
N LEU A 227 3.97 -16.12 -19.31
CA LEU A 227 3.80 -17.10 -18.26
C LEU A 227 4.27 -16.48 -16.95
N SER A 228 3.42 -16.47 -15.94
CA SER A 228 3.76 -15.99 -14.61
C SER A 228 3.68 -17.14 -13.62
N PHE A 229 4.80 -17.48 -13.03
CA PHE A 229 4.94 -18.52 -12.03
C PHE A 229 5.45 -17.92 -10.73
N ILE A 230 4.62 -17.97 -9.69
CA ILE A 230 4.76 -17.11 -8.52
C ILE A 230 4.74 -17.95 -7.24
N LEU A 231 5.70 -17.70 -6.34
CA LEU A 231 5.68 -18.14 -4.94
C LEU A 231 5.19 -16.95 -4.09
N PRO A 232 3.92 -16.95 -3.64
CA PRO A 232 3.31 -15.78 -3.02
C PRO A 232 3.93 -15.37 -1.68
N ASP A 233 4.38 -16.32 -0.88
CA ASP A 233 4.84 -16.09 0.50
C ASP A 233 6.06 -15.16 0.56
N VAL A 234 6.96 -15.28 -0.41
CA VAL A 234 8.15 -14.44 -0.56
C VAL A 234 8.04 -13.47 -1.74
N HIS A 235 6.87 -13.36 -2.37
CA HIS A 235 6.62 -12.54 -3.58
C HIS A 235 7.56 -12.86 -4.74
N PHE A 236 8.11 -14.07 -4.78
CA PHE A 236 9.07 -14.47 -5.80
C PHE A 236 8.36 -14.80 -7.11
N THR A 237 8.92 -14.32 -8.22
CA THR A 237 8.32 -14.47 -9.55
C THR A 237 9.31 -15.04 -10.54
N MET A 238 8.86 -15.98 -11.36
CA MET A 238 9.52 -16.40 -12.58
C MET A 238 8.61 -16.06 -13.75
N LEU A 239 9.07 -15.18 -14.64
CA LEU A 239 8.32 -14.76 -15.82
C LEU A 239 9.03 -15.28 -17.07
N ASP A 240 8.28 -15.87 -17.98
CA ASP A 240 8.74 -16.20 -19.33
C ASP A 240 7.75 -15.67 -20.37
N ILE A 241 8.22 -15.47 -21.59
CA ILE A 241 7.39 -15.07 -22.72
C ILE A 241 7.25 -16.24 -23.69
N ILE A 242 6.01 -16.68 -23.91
CA ILE A 242 5.70 -17.84 -24.72
C ILE A 242 4.93 -17.40 -25.96
N THR A 243 5.48 -17.67 -27.14
CA THR A 243 4.82 -17.44 -28.43
C THR A 243 3.88 -18.60 -28.73
N ASN A 244 2.63 -18.32 -29.10
CA ASN A 244 1.58 -19.31 -29.35
C ASN A 244 1.54 -20.37 -28.25
N PRO A 245 1.12 -19.98 -27.02
CA PRO A 245 1.15 -20.86 -25.85
C PRO A 245 0.33 -22.14 -26.09
N ASN A 246 0.87 -23.25 -25.63
CA ASN A 246 0.24 -24.57 -25.62
C ASN A 246 0.86 -25.42 -24.48
N SER A 247 0.28 -26.58 -24.19
CA SER A 247 0.72 -27.45 -23.11
C SER A 247 2.18 -27.87 -23.23
N ASN A 248 2.65 -28.25 -24.44
CA ASN A 248 4.04 -28.64 -24.63
C ASN A 248 5.05 -27.52 -24.27
N LYS A 249 4.71 -26.27 -24.55
CA LYS A 249 5.59 -25.14 -24.20
C LYS A 249 5.62 -24.86 -22.71
N VAL A 250 4.53 -25.10 -22.02
CA VAL A 250 4.47 -25.03 -20.56
C VAL A 250 5.29 -26.16 -19.95
N ILE A 251 5.16 -27.37 -20.46
CA ILE A 251 5.97 -28.52 -20.03
C ILE A 251 7.45 -28.23 -20.23
N ASN A 252 7.85 -27.72 -21.41
CA ASN A 252 9.23 -27.36 -21.68
C ASN A 252 9.79 -26.32 -20.71
N PHE A 253 8.96 -25.35 -20.26
CA PHE A 253 9.36 -24.39 -19.21
C PHE A 253 9.72 -25.12 -17.91
N PHE A 254 8.95 -26.10 -17.48
CA PHE A 254 9.24 -26.88 -16.26
C PHE A 254 10.42 -27.83 -16.44
N ASP A 255 10.58 -28.45 -17.62
CA ASP A 255 11.69 -29.31 -17.93
C ASP A 255 13.03 -28.54 -17.99
N ASP A 256 13.01 -27.33 -18.59
CA ASP A 256 14.15 -26.42 -18.61
C ASP A 256 14.52 -25.98 -17.19
N LEU A 257 13.52 -25.65 -16.37
CA LEU A 257 13.75 -25.27 -14.98
C LEU A 257 14.34 -26.41 -14.16
N GLU A 258 13.77 -27.63 -14.27
CA GLU A 258 14.30 -28.83 -13.62
C GLU A 258 15.73 -29.13 -14.04
N SER A 259 16.02 -29.03 -15.33
CA SER A 259 17.38 -29.22 -15.88
C SER A 259 18.41 -28.27 -15.27
N LYS A 260 18.01 -27.01 -15.01
CA LYS A 260 18.88 -25.97 -14.42
C LYS A 260 19.13 -26.19 -12.93
N ILE A 261 18.10 -26.48 -12.16
CA ILE A 261 18.22 -26.57 -10.71
C ILE A 261 18.46 -28.00 -10.20
N GLY A 262 18.17 -29.00 -11.00
CA GLY A 262 18.21 -30.44 -10.66
C GLY A 262 16.90 -30.92 -10.03
N THR A 263 16.56 -32.19 -10.22
CA THR A 263 15.27 -32.78 -9.79
C THR A 263 15.03 -32.65 -8.31
N ASN A 264 16.00 -32.87 -7.45
CA ASN A 264 15.85 -32.78 -5.99
C ASN A 264 15.48 -31.37 -5.56
N ASN A 265 16.18 -30.36 -6.07
CA ASN A 265 15.86 -28.96 -5.76
C ASN A 265 14.50 -28.55 -6.34
N PHE A 266 14.11 -29.12 -7.49
CA PHE A 266 12.79 -28.86 -8.09
C PHE A 266 11.67 -29.37 -7.17
N ILE A 267 11.76 -30.61 -6.70
CA ILE A 267 10.77 -31.25 -5.80
C ILE A 267 10.64 -30.46 -4.50
N GLU A 268 11.76 -30.02 -3.92
CA GLU A 268 11.77 -29.24 -2.68
C GLU A 268 11.20 -27.85 -2.87
N LEU A 269 11.57 -27.17 -3.96
CA LEU A 269 11.15 -25.79 -4.24
C LEU A 269 9.69 -25.72 -4.71
N ILE A 270 9.27 -26.65 -5.59
CA ILE A 270 8.01 -26.61 -6.34
C ILE A 270 7.16 -27.87 -6.06
N PRO A 271 6.83 -28.18 -4.82
CA PRO A 271 6.07 -29.39 -4.51
C PRO A 271 4.60 -29.30 -4.93
N VAL A 272 4.03 -28.08 -4.99
CA VAL A 272 2.61 -27.88 -5.33
C VAL A 272 2.45 -26.68 -6.26
N ILE A 273 1.69 -26.89 -7.32
CA ILE A 273 1.28 -25.85 -8.28
C ILE A 273 -0.23 -25.69 -8.23
N LEU A 274 -0.70 -24.46 -8.05
CA LEU A 274 -2.10 -24.09 -8.15
C LEU A 274 -2.31 -23.21 -9.39
N THR A 275 -3.21 -23.62 -10.28
CA THR A 275 -3.46 -22.92 -11.54
C THR A 275 -4.95 -22.68 -11.79
N ASP A 276 -5.27 -21.90 -12.81
CA ASP A 276 -6.63 -21.82 -13.35
C ASP A 276 -6.85 -22.93 -14.39
N ARG A 277 -8.01 -22.89 -15.06
CA ARG A 277 -8.38 -23.88 -16.08
C ARG A 277 -8.01 -23.43 -17.49
N ASP A 278 -6.87 -22.73 -17.64
CA ASP A 278 -6.39 -22.38 -18.99
C ASP A 278 -6.09 -23.66 -19.79
N PRO A 279 -6.46 -23.74 -21.09
CA PRO A 279 -6.17 -24.90 -21.95
C PRO A 279 -4.71 -25.31 -22.03
N CYS A 280 -3.77 -24.38 -21.77
CA CYS A 280 -2.36 -24.69 -21.80
C CYS A 280 -1.86 -25.48 -20.58
N PHE A 281 -2.68 -25.61 -19.52
CA PHE A 281 -2.32 -26.33 -18.28
C PHE A 281 -2.99 -27.69 -18.16
N THR A 282 -3.49 -28.24 -19.27
CA THR A 282 -4.32 -29.43 -19.28
C THR A 282 -3.54 -30.74 -19.28
N ASP A 283 -2.29 -30.74 -19.66
CA ASP A 283 -1.41 -31.90 -19.62
C ASP A 283 -0.80 -32.03 -18.22
N ILE A 284 -1.56 -32.67 -17.34
CA ILE A 284 -1.19 -32.85 -15.93
C ILE A 284 0.04 -33.74 -15.82
N GLU A 285 0.09 -34.86 -16.56
CA GLU A 285 1.21 -35.80 -16.51
C GLU A 285 2.50 -35.14 -16.97
N GLY A 286 2.47 -34.42 -18.09
CA GLY A 286 3.65 -33.72 -18.61
C GLY A 286 4.20 -32.66 -17.64
N ILE A 287 3.33 -32.00 -16.85
CA ILE A 287 3.76 -31.02 -15.83
C ILE A 287 4.25 -31.72 -14.57
N CYS A 288 3.52 -32.74 -14.09
CA CYS A 288 3.77 -33.36 -12.79
C CYS A 288 4.90 -34.38 -12.77
N PHE A 289 5.22 -35.00 -13.90
CA PHE A 289 6.26 -36.03 -13.95
C PHE A 289 7.53 -35.53 -14.64
N SER A 290 8.66 -35.88 -14.06
CA SER A 290 9.99 -35.55 -14.58
C SER A 290 10.32 -36.39 -15.82
N LYS A 291 10.77 -35.76 -16.90
CA LYS A 291 11.35 -36.47 -18.06
C LYS A 291 12.72 -37.07 -17.79
N ILE A 292 13.39 -36.61 -16.75
CA ILE A 292 14.75 -37.05 -16.38
C ILE A 292 14.68 -38.36 -15.58
N THR A 293 13.79 -38.39 -14.57
CA THR A 293 13.69 -39.55 -13.67
C THR A 293 12.47 -40.43 -13.89
N GLY A 294 11.46 -39.92 -14.58
CA GLY A 294 10.15 -40.61 -14.72
C GLY A 294 9.30 -40.57 -13.47
N GLU A 295 9.76 -39.93 -12.38
CA GLU A 295 9.04 -39.83 -11.12
C GLU A 295 8.22 -38.56 -11.01
N GLU A 296 7.24 -38.52 -10.08
CA GLU A 296 6.44 -37.34 -9.81
C GLU A 296 7.31 -36.23 -9.20
N ARG A 297 7.40 -35.07 -9.88
CA ARG A 297 8.19 -33.91 -9.44
C ARG A 297 7.39 -32.86 -8.72
N CYS A 298 6.06 -32.78 -8.93
CA CYS A 298 5.17 -31.85 -8.25
C CYS A 298 3.72 -32.30 -8.36
N LYS A 299 2.85 -31.69 -7.53
CA LYS A 299 1.40 -31.86 -7.63
C LYS A 299 0.78 -30.61 -8.25
N LEU A 300 -0.16 -30.82 -9.16
CA LEU A 300 -0.91 -29.76 -9.84
C LEU A 300 -2.37 -29.77 -9.40
N PHE A 301 -2.89 -28.61 -9.01
CA PHE A 301 -4.32 -28.44 -8.68
C PHE A 301 -4.93 -27.26 -9.44
N PHE A 302 -6.23 -27.37 -9.70
CA PHE A 302 -6.98 -26.38 -10.45
C PHE A 302 -7.95 -25.60 -9.55
N CYS A 303 -7.94 -24.28 -9.67
CA CYS A 303 -8.97 -23.44 -9.07
C CYS A 303 -10.35 -23.68 -9.72
N ASP A 304 -11.39 -23.37 -8.97
CA ASP A 304 -12.74 -23.38 -9.51
C ASP A 304 -12.95 -22.27 -10.54
N PRO A 305 -13.78 -22.50 -11.57
CA PRO A 305 -14.05 -21.49 -12.57
C PRO A 305 -14.64 -20.23 -11.93
N TYR A 306 -14.12 -19.07 -12.32
CA TYR A 306 -14.61 -17.74 -11.88
C TYR A 306 -14.51 -17.42 -10.40
N VAL A 307 -13.78 -18.21 -9.61
CA VAL A 307 -13.57 -17.99 -8.17
C VAL A 307 -12.21 -17.31 -7.96
N SER A 308 -12.13 -16.00 -8.21
CA SER A 308 -10.88 -15.23 -8.16
C SER A 308 -10.26 -15.15 -6.77
N ASN A 309 -11.03 -15.34 -5.70
CA ASN A 309 -10.54 -15.32 -4.33
C ASN A 309 -9.72 -16.56 -3.92
N GLN A 310 -9.66 -17.58 -4.76
CA GLN A 310 -8.80 -18.75 -4.53
C GLN A 310 -7.31 -18.48 -4.77
N LYS A 311 -6.97 -17.38 -5.47
CA LYS A 311 -5.60 -16.89 -5.70
C LYS A 311 -5.42 -15.40 -5.28
N PRO A 312 -5.66 -15.00 -4.04
CA PRO A 312 -5.72 -13.57 -3.67
C PRO A 312 -4.36 -12.87 -3.77
N ASN A 313 -3.27 -13.55 -3.46
CA ASN A 313 -1.93 -12.97 -3.43
C ASN A 313 -1.40 -12.71 -4.85
N VAL A 314 -1.73 -13.56 -5.81
CA VAL A 314 -1.32 -13.41 -7.21
C VAL A 314 -1.92 -12.17 -7.85
N GLU A 315 -3.15 -11.79 -7.50
CA GLU A 315 -3.73 -10.56 -8.05
C GLU A 315 -2.88 -9.31 -7.73
N ASN A 316 -2.28 -9.25 -6.54
CA ASN A 316 -1.45 -8.13 -6.15
C ASN A 316 -0.09 -8.16 -6.86
N ILE A 317 0.51 -9.33 -7.00
CA ILE A 317 1.78 -9.49 -7.73
C ILE A 317 1.54 -9.24 -9.22
N ASN A 318 0.47 -9.75 -9.81
CA ASN A 318 0.07 -9.47 -11.18
C ASN A 318 -0.15 -7.98 -11.45
N LYS A 319 -0.65 -7.20 -10.46
CA LYS A 319 -0.71 -5.72 -10.61
C LYS A 319 0.68 -5.09 -10.71
N GLN A 320 1.69 -5.64 -10.05
CA GLN A 320 3.06 -5.15 -10.17
C GLN A 320 3.67 -5.54 -11.52
N ILE A 321 3.45 -6.77 -11.98
CA ILE A 321 3.86 -7.22 -13.31
C ILE A 321 3.23 -6.34 -14.40
N ARG A 322 1.95 -5.98 -14.23
CA ARG A 322 1.21 -5.09 -15.14
C ARG A 322 1.73 -3.66 -15.23
N LYS A 323 2.64 -3.22 -14.37
CA LYS A 323 3.35 -1.95 -14.56
C LYS A 323 4.27 -2.00 -15.78
N PHE A 324 4.89 -3.14 -16.00
CA PHE A 324 5.81 -3.36 -17.11
C PHE A 324 5.08 -3.84 -18.37
N PHE A 325 4.02 -4.62 -18.18
CA PHE A 325 3.24 -5.25 -19.25
C PHE A 325 1.76 -4.85 -19.14
N PRO A 326 1.41 -3.59 -19.44
CA PRO A 326 0.04 -3.09 -19.28
C PRO A 326 -0.92 -3.74 -20.27
N LYS A 327 -2.19 -3.94 -19.84
CA LYS A 327 -3.24 -4.39 -20.74
C LYS A 327 -3.48 -3.34 -21.84
N GLY A 328 -3.63 -3.81 -23.07
CA GLY A 328 -3.89 -2.95 -24.22
C GLY A 328 -2.63 -2.45 -24.94
N LYS A 329 -1.43 -2.82 -24.49
CA LYS A 329 -0.17 -2.59 -25.19
C LYS A 329 0.38 -3.93 -25.66
N SER A 330 0.71 -4.08 -26.95
CA SER A 330 1.24 -5.33 -27.49
C SER A 330 2.58 -5.70 -26.87
N ILE A 331 2.76 -7.02 -26.66
CA ILE A 331 4.00 -7.63 -26.15
C ILE A 331 4.73 -8.47 -27.21
N ASP A 332 4.24 -8.49 -28.44
CA ASP A 332 4.83 -9.32 -29.52
C ASP A 332 6.27 -8.91 -29.88
N ASN A 333 6.64 -7.64 -29.66
CA ASN A 333 7.98 -7.14 -29.89
C ASN A 333 8.98 -7.48 -28.76
N LEU A 334 8.49 -8.00 -27.62
CA LEU A 334 9.35 -8.29 -26.48
C LEU A 334 10.12 -9.60 -26.70
N THR A 335 11.35 -9.63 -26.20
CA THR A 335 12.21 -10.79 -26.14
C THR A 335 12.17 -11.47 -24.76
N LYS A 336 12.66 -12.70 -24.65
CA LYS A 336 12.88 -13.37 -23.35
C LYS A 336 13.76 -12.52 -22.42
N LYS A 337 14.78 -11.86 -22.97
CA LYS A 337 15.66 -10.98 -22.21
C LYS A 337 14.92 -9.79 -21.62
N ASP A 338 14.06 -9.13 -22.40
CA ASP A 338 13.26 -8.00 -21.90
C ASP A 338 12.36 -8.40 -20.73
N VAL A 339 11.74 -9.58 -20.81
CA VAL A 339 10.90 -10.10 -19.74
C VAL A 339 11.73 -10.48 -18.51
N LEU A 340 12.88 -11.10 -18.71
CA LEU A 340 13.82 -11.41 -17.63
C LEU A 340 14.29 -10.15 -16.91
N ASP A 341 14.70 -9.11 -17.61
CA ASP A 341 15.16 -7.85 -17.02
C ASP A 341 14.06 -7.20 -16.16
N LYS A 342 12.80 -7.24 -16.62
CA LYS A 342 11.65 -6.76 -15.83
C LYS A 342 11.36 -7.64 -14.62
N ASN A 343 11.47 -8.94 -14.76
CA ASN A 343 11.31 -9.88 -13.64
C ASN A 343 12.36 -9.62 -12.55
N LEU A 344 13.62 -9.46 -12.94
CA LEU A 344 14.69 -9.14 -12.01
C LEU A 344 14.52 -7.77 -11.36
N THR A 345 13.96 -6.78 -12.07
CA THR A 345 13.56 -5.50 -11.48
C THR A 345 12.51 -5.69 -10.39
N LEU A 346 11.50 -6.54 -10.62
CA LEU A 346 10.49 -6.87 -9.61
C LEU A 346 11.12 -7.54 -8.39
N LEU A 347 12.00 -8.51 -8.61
CA LEU A 347 12.67 -9.28 -7.55
C LEU A 347 13.62 -8.42 -6.71
N ASN A 348 14.16 -7.34 -7.25
CA ASN A 348 15.02 -6.40 -6.53
C ASN A 348 14.26 -5.16 -6.00
N THR A 349 12.92 -5.12 -6.10
CA THR A 349 12.11 -4.01 -5.59
C THR A 349 11.73 -4.25 -4.13
N PRO A 350 12.06 -3.31 -3.20
CA PRO A 350 11.67 -3.42 -1.80
C PRO A 350 10.14 -3.44 -1.61
N ILE A 351 9.65 -4.37 -0.82
CA ILE A 351 8.21 -4.57 -0.58
C ILE A 351 7.87 -4.35 0.89
N LYS A 352 6.76 -3.65 1.14
CA LYS A 352 6.31 -3.34 2.51
C LYS A 352 5.95 -4.60 3.32
N SER A 353 5.35 -5.61 2.70
CA SER A 353 5.01 -6.88 3.34
C SER A 353 6.23 -7.72 3.72
N LEU A 354 7.40 -7.41 3.18
CA LEU A 354 8.69 -8.02 3.52
C LEU A 354 9.56 -7.05 4.35
N ASP A 355 8.95 -6.12 5.09
CA ASP A 355 9.62 -5.14 5.95
C ASP A 355 10.70 -4.31 5.23
N GLY A 356 10.53 -4.10 3.93
CA GLY A 356 11.46 -3.34 3.09
C GLY A 356 12.58 -4.20 2.48
N ASN A 357 12.57 -5.50 2.70
CA ASN A 357 13.43 -6.42 1.97
C ASN A 357 12.86 -6.67 0.57
N THR A 358 13.72 -7.14 -0.32
CA THR A 358 13.32 -7.52 -1.67
C THR A 358 12.83 -8.97 -1.72
N PRO A 359 12.01 -9.37 -2.70
CA PRO A 359 11.68 -10.78 -2.93
C PRO A 359 12.92 -11.66 -3.13
N ARG A 360 13.97 -11.12 -3.76
CA ARG A 360 15.27 -11.82 -3.89
C ARG A 360 15.88 -12.09 -2.53
N ASP A 361 15.94 -11.08 -1.65
CA ASP A 361 16.53 -11.27 -0.32
C ASP A 361 15.73 -12.31 0.48
N ALA A 362 14.39 -12.24 0.43
CA ALA A 362 13.52 -13.19 1.09
C ALA A 362 13.71 -14.62 0.53
N PHE A 363 13.82 -14.77 -0.78
CA PHE A 363 14.10 -16.06 -1.43
C PHE A 363 15.46 -16.61 -1.01
N ASN A 364 16.50 -15.79 -1.05
CA ASN A 364 17.87 -16.19 -0.74
C ASN A 364 18.03 -16.63 0.73
N VAL A 365 17.29 -16.02 1.65
CA VAL A 365 17.29 -16.44 3.05
C VAL A 365 16.70 -17.84 3.24
N VAL A 366 15.70 -18.21 2.44
CA VAL A 366 15.00 -19.50 2.58
C VAL A 366 15.67 -20.62 1.77
N TYR A 367 16.07 -20.31 0.53
CA TYR A 367 16.51 -21.32 -0.44
C TYR A 367 17.97 -21.22 -0.85
N GLY A 368 18.67 -20.17 -0.42
CA GLY A 368 20.05 -19.91 -0.78
C GLY A 368 20.23 -19.15 -2.08
N GLU A 369 21.32 -18.41 -2.16
CA GLU A 369 21.65 -17.57 -3.32
C GLU A 369 22.03 -18.40 -4.55
N ASP A 370 22.66 -19.56 -4.37
CA ASP A 370 23.06 -20.45 -5.47
C ASP A 370 21.87 -20.92 -6.29
N LEU A 371 20.73 -21.19 -5.65
CA LEU A 371 19.52 -21.61 -6.35
C LEU A 371 18.95 -20.48 -7.19
N PHE A 372 18.98 -19.24 -6.68
CA PHE A 372 18.60 -18.06 -7.45
C PHE A 372 19.41 -17.92 -8.73
N TYR A 373 20.74 -18.06 -8.65
CA TYR A 373 21.61 -17.95 -9.81
C TYR A 373 21.37 -19.05 -10.84
N LYS A 374 21.10 -20.30 -10.41
CA LYS A 374 20.73 -21.40 -11.29
C LYS A 374 19.42 -21.16 -12.03
N ILE A 375 18.39 -20.64 -11.34
CA ILE A 375 17.09 -20.35 -11.94
C ILE A 375 17.22 -19.34 -13.10
N PHE A 376 18.01 -18.29 -12.90
CA PHE A 376 18.09 -17.17 -13.84
C PHE A 376 19.33 -17.20 -14.76
N ASP A 377 20.14 -18.26 -14.72
CA ASP A 377 21.40 -18.40 -15.47
C ASP A 377 22.37 -17.21 -15.24
N VAL A 378 22.45 -16.75 -14.01
CA VAL A 378 23.32 -15.61 -13.62
C VAL A 378 24.56 -16.17 -12.95
N VAL A 379 25.74 -15.79 -13.43
CA VAL A 379 27.02 -16.26 -12.89
C VAL A 379 27.31 -15.61 -11.54
N ASN A 380 27.67 -16.44 -10.56
CA ASN A 380 28.07 -16.04 -9.21
C ASN A 380 29.30 -15.11 -9.27
N GLY A 381 29.19 -13.89 -8.76
CA GLY A 381 30.32 -12.96 -8.62
C GLY A 381 30.36 -11.76 -9.57
N GLU A 382 29.72 -11.76 -10.71
CA GLU A 382 29.55 -10.55 -11.50
C GLU A 382 28.35 -9.74 -10.98
N ARG A 383 28.63 -8.77 -10.10
CA ARG A 383 27.66 -7.71 -9.77
C ARG A 383 27.39 -6.82 -10.98
N LYS A 384 27.01 -7.39 -12.10
CA LYS A 384 26.50 -6.64 -13.28
C LYS A 384 25.14 -5.99 -13.01
N TRP A 385 24.64 -6.11 -11.80
CA TRP A 385 23.40 -5.47 -11.33
C TRP A 385 23.56 -3.98 -11.06
N VAL A 386 24.75 -3.42 -11.15
CA VAL A 386 25.03 -1.98 -10.96
C VAL A 386 24.53 -1.12 -12.12
N HIS A 387 24.05 -1.72 -13.21
CA HIS A 387 23.59 -0.99 -14.39
C HIS A 387 22.08 -0.69 -14.42
N PHE A 388 21.41 -0.58 -13.29
CA PHE A 388 20.08 0.03 -13.23
C PHE A 388 20.08 1.53 -13.54
N ASN A 389 21.23 2.17 -13.68
CA ASN A 389 21.35 3.58 -14.05
C ASN A 389 21.24 3.85 -15.56
N HIS A 390 21.01 2.84 -16.41
CA HIS A 390 20.90 3.02 -17.86
C HIS A 390 19.49 2.89 -18.42
N TRP A 391 18.46 3.14 -17.61
CA TRP A 391 17.08 3.30 -18.09
C TRP A 391 16.75 4.75 -18.44
N GLN A 392 17.76 5.52 -18.87
CA GLN A 392 17.50 6.80 -19.52
C GLN A 392 17.42 6.59 -21.03
N HIS A 393 16.27 6.97 -21.56
CA HIS A 393 15.95 7.22 -22.95
C HIS A 393 15.77 6.03 -23.88
N ASN A 394 14.51 5.66 -24.10
CA ASN A 394 13.92 5.50 -25.43
C ASN A 394 12.40 5.33 -25.26
N TYR A 395 11.72 6.46 -25.25
CA TYR A 395 10.32 6.61 -25.62
C TYR A 395 10.22 7.68 -26.68
#